data_884db02c843ec42ef7dc8511ffd652cf
#
_entry.id   884db02c843ec42ef7dc8511ffd652cf
#
_cell.length_a   1.000
_cell.length_b   1.000
_cell.length_c   1.000
_cell.angle_alpha   90.00
_cell.angle_beta   90.00
_cell.angle_gamma   90.00
#
_symmetry.space_group_name_H-M   'P 1'
#
loop_
_entity.id
_entity.type
_entity.pdbx_description
1 polymer ?
#
loop_
_entity_poly.entity_id
_entity_poly.type
_entity_poly.pdbx_seq_one_letter_code
_entity_poly.pdbx_strand_id
1 'polypeptide(L)'
;NDLEEILKKHIKSEIFLDLPIGRTKPPNNKYSFEDLNIILTNNKNIKYLAISNVNSSKNIHRYIENIPKHVSLVPKIESPESVKNIKEITDMLSNEKIIMLDHDDLYSNLIKQNEKPEKFKECINKLTEFCKENNVVMLRTIGVIFSDEETRTTQYMK
;
A
#
# COMPACT_ATOMS: atom_id res chain seq x y z
N ASN A 1 2.59 -24.98 1.77
CA ASN A 1 2.04 -23.62 1.62
C ASN A 1 3.09 -22.73 0.98
N ASP A 2 2.87 -22.24 -0.24
CA ASP A 2 3.90 -21.58 -1.07
C ASP A 2 4.55 -20.37 -0.35
N LEU A 3 3.77 -19.59 0.41
CA LEU A 3 4.29 -18.44 1.16
C LEU A 3 5.23 -18.88 2.28
N GLU A 4 4.87 -19.90 3.06
CA GLU A 4 5.71 -20.39 4.16
C GLU A 4 7.03 -20.98 3.66
N GLU A 5 7.05 -21.63 2.50
CA GLU A 5 8.28 -22.12 1.88
C GLU A 5 9.20 -20.97 1.44
N ILE A 6 8.62 -19.90 0.87
CA ILE A 6 9.36 -18.70 0.51
C ILE A 6 9.94 -18.04 1.77
N LEU A 7 9.14 -17.88 2.83
CA LEU A 7 9.60 -17.29 4.10
C LEU A 7 10.75 -18.06 4.73
N LYS A 8 10.71 -19.39 4.70
CA LYS A 8 11.82 -20.25 5.19
C LYS A 8 13.13 -20.02 4.44
N LYS A 9 13.06 -19.80 3.12
CA LYS A 9 14.26 -19.51 2.30
C LYS A 9 14.85 -18.15 2.59
N HIS A 10 14.05 -17.20 3.10
CA HIS A 10 14.43 -15.81 3.35
C HIS A 10 14.46 -15.42 4.83
N ILE A 11 14.70 -16.37 5.72
CA ILE A 11 14.64 -16.17 7.19
C ILE A 11 15.59 -15.07 7.71
N LYS A 12 16.66 -14.78 6.99
CA LYS A 12 17.63 -13.73 7.35
C LYS A 12 17.34 -12.36 6.73
N SER A 13 16.32 -12.28 5.88
CA SER A 13 15.94 -11.03 5.19
C SER A 13 14.79 -10.37 5.91
N GLU A 14 14.78 -9.05 6.00
CA GLU A 14 13.57 -8.31 6.35
C GLU A 14 12.58 -8.39 5.18
N ILE A 15 11.33 -8.70 5.49
CA ILE A 15 10.31 -8.96 4.49
C ILE A 15 9.23 -7.90 4.56
N PHE A 16 8.89 -7.40 3.39
CA PHE A 16 7.73 -6.58 3.11
C PHE A 16 6.68 -7.45 2.40
N LEU A 17 5.50 -7.61 3.02
CA LEU A 17 4.37 -8.30 2.40
C LEU A 17 3.36 -7.30 1.85
N ASP A 18 2.84 -7.57 0.66
CA ASP A 18 1.71 -6.85 0.08
C ASP A 18 0.46 -7.73 0.15
N LEU A 19 -0.59 -7.25 0.81
CA LEU A 19 -1.89 -7.91 0.88
C LEU A 19 -2.86 -7.24 -0.11
N PRO A 20 -3.02 -7.81 -1.32
CA PRO A 20 -3.91 -7.28 -2.33
C PRO A 20 -5.37 -7.56 -1.95
N ILE A 21 -6.06 -6.56 -1.42
CA ILE A 21 -7.48 -6.63 -1.06
C ILE A 21 -8.33 -6.11 -2.21
N GLY A 22 -9.36 -6.87 -2.58
CA GLY A 22 -10.30 -6.46 -3.63
C GLY A 22 -9.72 -6.52 -5.05
N ARG A 23 -8.60 -7.19 -5.25
CA ARG A 23 -7.99 -7.36 -6.57
C ARG A 23 -8.82 -8.31 -7.43
N THR A 24 -9.13 -7.88 -8.66
CA THR A 24 -9.90 -8.66 -9.64
C THR A 24 -9.02 -9.40 -10.65
N LYS A 25 -7.71 -9.09 -10.69
CA LYS A 25 -6.74 -9.70 -11.61
C LYS A 25 -5.72 -10.57 -10.85
N PRO A 26 -5.23 -11.66 -11.45
CA PRO A 26 -4.15 -12.48 -10.86
C PRO A 26 -2.86 -11.67 -10.61
N PRO A 27 -2.04 -12.08 -9.63
CA PRO A 27 -2.31 -13.15 -8.67
C PRO A 27 -3.35 -12.73 -7.62
N ASN A 28 -4.31 -13.63 -7.36
CA ASN A 28 -5.33 -13.39 -6.33
C ASN A 28 -4.78 -13.76 -4.96
N ASN A 29 -5.18 -12.99 -3.94
CA ASN A 29 -4.89 -13.36 -2.56
C ASN A 29 -5.65 -14.64 -2.18
N LYS A 30 -4.94 -15.63 -1.66
CA LYS A 30 -5.49 -16.92 -1.22
C LYS A 30 -5.65 -17.01 0.30
N TYR A 31 -5.19 -15.99 1.04
CA TYR A 31 -5.18 -15.98 2.50
C TYR A 31 -6.29 -15.12 3.05
N SER A 32 -7.01 -15.62 4.06
CA SER A 32 -7.79 -14.77 4.94
C SER A 32 -6.86 -13.89 5.76
N PHE A 33 -7.40 -12.85 6.40
CA PHE A 33 -6.59 -12.05 7.32
C PHE A 33 -6.16 -12.87 8.54
N GLU A 34 -7.00 -13.76 9.00
CA GLU A 34 -6.76 -14.65 10.12
C GLU A 34 -5.59 -15.61 9.83
N ASP A 35 -5.58 -16.25 8.64
CA ASP A 35 -4.48 -17.10 8.20
C ASP A 35 -3.17 -16.30 8.08
N LEU A 36 -3.24 -15.11 7.50
CA LEU A 36 -2.09 -14.23 7.37
C LEU A 36 -1.54 -13.81 8.74
N ASN A 37 -2.42 -13.53 9.71
CA ASN A 37 -2.00 -13.11 11.05
C ASN A 37 -1.21 -14.19 11.78
N ILE A 38 -1.55 -15.47 11.58
CA ILE A 38 -0.76 -16.60 12.08
C ILE A 38 0.65 -16.58 11.47
N ILE A 39 0.75 -16.34 10.16
CA ILE A 39 2.03 -16.26 9.45
C ILE A 39 2.85 -15.07 9.97
N LEU A 40 2.25 -13.90 10.13
CA LEU A 40 2.90 -12.70 10.66
C LEU A 40 3.43 -12.93 12.09
N THR A 41 2.64 -13.61 12.93
CA THR A 41 3.01 -13.92 14.32
C THR A 41 4.23 -14.84 14.40
N ASN A 42 4.29 -15.84 13.53
CA ASN A 42 5.32 -16.85 13.52
C ASN A 42 6.63 -16.42 12.81
N ASN A 43 6.60 -15.37 12.00
CA ASN A 43 7.74 -14.93 11.19
C ASN A 43 8.18 -13.52 11.58
N LYS A 44 9.11 -13.41 12.53
CA LYS A 44 9.58 -12.13 13.08
C LYS A 44 10.40 -11.27 12.10
N ASN A 45 10.81 -11.84 10.98
CA ASN A 45 11.48 -11.14 9.89
C ASN A 45 10.52 -10.43 8.94
N ILE A 46 9.22 -10.66 9.04
CA ILE A 46 8.22 -9.83 8.36
C ILE A 46 8.08 -8.53 9.15
N LYS A 47 8.51 -7.43 8.54
CA LYS A 47 8.53 -6.10 9.17
C LYS A 47 7.39 -5.19 8.71
N TYR A 48 6.94 -5.36 7.49
CA TYR A 48 5.95 -4.48 6.86
C TYR A 48 4.83 -5.29 6.22
N LEU A 49 3.61 -4.80 6.38
CA LEU A 49 2.42 -5.31 5.73
C LEU A 49 1.72 -4.18 4.98
N ALA A 50 1.77 -4.20 3.65
CA ALA A 50 1.03 -3.26 2.82
C ALA A 50 -0.43 -3.71 2.65
N ILE A 51 -1.35 -2.75 2.71
CA ILE A 51 -2.79 -2.96 2.56
C ILE A 51 -3.30 -2.09 1.42
N SER A 52 -3.92 -2.72 0.42
CA SER A 52 -4.54 -2.05 -0.71
C SER A 52 -5.92 -1.46 -0.38
N ASN A 53 -6.38 -0.54 -1.22
CA ASN A 53 -7.72 0.06 -1.17
C ASN A 53 -8.05 0.77 0.16
N VAL A 54 -7.06 1.45 0.74
CA VAL A 54 -7.24 2.24 1.96
C VAL A 54 -7.74 3.63 1.60
N ASN A 55 -9.04 3.88 1.76
CA ASN A 55 -9.68 5.17 1.50
C ASN A 55 -9.94 6.00 2.77
N SER A 56 -9.94 5.36 3.94
CA SER A 56 -10.16 6.01 5.24
C SER A 56 -9.54 5.21 6.38
N SER A 57 -9.47 5.80 7.56
CA SER A 57 -9.04 5.13 8.79
C SER A 57 -9.81 3.84 9.09
N LYS A 58 -11.09 3.78 8.74
CA LYS A 58 -11.97 2.60 8.93
C LYS A 58 -11.45 1.36 8.20
N ASN A 59 -10.82 1.54 7.02
CA ASN A 59 -10.32 0.41 6.24
C ASN A 59 -9.15 -0.31 6.91
N ILE A 60 -8.40 0.38 7.76
CA ILE A 60 -7.19 -0.17 8.40
C ILE A 60 -7.37 -0.52 9.87
N HIS A 61 -8.47 -0.08 10.51
CA HIS A 61 -8.70 -0.24 11.95
C HIS A 61 -8.53 -1.70 12.40
N ARG A 62 -9.22 -2.64 11.74
CA ARG A 62 -9.15 -4.07 12.08
C ARG A 62 -7.75 -4.67 12.00
N TYR A 63 -6.90 -4.15 11.09
CA TYR A 63 -5.53 -4.63 10.93
C TYR A 63 -4.65 -4.14 12.07
N ILE A 64 -4.74 -2.84 12.39
CA ILE A 64 -3.95 -2.23 13.47
C ILE A 64 -4.18 -2.92 14.81
N GLU A 65 -5.42 -3.30 15.10
CA GLU A 65 -5.75 -3.96 16.37
C GLU A 65 -5.25 -5.40 16.46
N ASN A 66 -5.05 -6.06 15.34
CA ASN A 66 -4.83 -7.51 15.31
C ASN A 66 -3.45 -7.93 14.79
N ILE A 67 -2.70 -7.07 14.09
CA ILE A 67 -1.35 -7.43 13.62
C ILE A 67 -0.36 -7.46 14.79
N PRO A 68 0.68 -8.32 14.70
CA PRO A 68 1.73 -8.37 15.72
C PRO A 68 2.49 -7.04 15.81
N LYS A 69 2.88 -6.64 17.02
CA LYS A 69 3.57 -5.35 17.29
C LYS A 69 4.88 -5.13 16.52
N HIS A 70 5.51 -6.19 16.04
CA HIS A 70 6.75 -6.12 15.27
C HIS A 70 6.52 -5.84 13.77
N VAL A 71 5.25 -5.81 13.33
CA VAL A 71 4.86 -5.54 11.95
C VAL A 71 4.32 -4.11 11.86
N SER A 72 4.88 -3.31 10.98
CA SER A 72 4.37 -1.97 10.64
C SER A 72 3.37 -2.07 9.48
N LEU A 73 2.20 -1.49 9.66
CA LEU A 73 1.19 -1.39 8.60
C LEU A 73 1.58 -0.29 7.62
N VAL A 74 1.47 -0.58 6.32
CA VAL A 74 1.76 0.35 5.23
C VAL A 74 0.51 0.52 4.36
N PRO A 75 -0.32 1.55 4.60
CA PRO A 75 -1.47 1.84 3.75
C PRO A 75 -1.04 2.21 2.34
N LYS A 76 -1.65 1.58 1.33
CA LYS A 76 -1.46 1.97 -0.07
C LYS A 76 -2.43 3.07 -0.43
N ILE A 77 -1.89 4.15 -0.97
CA ILE A 77 -2.63 5.34 -1.41
C ILE A 77 -2.84 5.20 -2.91
N GLU A 78 -4.06 4.81 -3.28
CA GLU A 78 -4.44 4.35 -4.62
C GLU A 78 -5.62 5.14 -5.21
N SER A 79 -6.16 6.11 -4.48
CA SER A 79 -7.35 6.85 -4.91
C SER A 79 -7.31 8.33 -4.49
N PRO A 80 -8.07 9.22 -5.16
CA PRO A 80 -8.23 10.60 -4.70
C PRO A 80 -8.80 10.73 -3.29
N GLU A 81 -9.64 9.78 -2.89
CA GLU A 81 -10.24 9.74 -1.55
C GLU A 81 -9.18 9.44 -0.48
N SER A 82 -8.28 8.48 -0.73
CA SER A 82 -7.17 8.21 0.17
C SER A 82 -6.23 9.42 0.33
N VAL A 83 -5.99 10.17 -0.75
CA VAL A 83 -5.22 11.43 -0.71
C VAL A 83 -5.93 12.50 0.13
N LYS A 84 -7.26 12.60 0.02
CA LYS A 84 -8.07 13.53 0.80
C LYS A 84 -8.00 13.20 2.30
N ASN A 85 -8.07 11.92 2.64
CA ASN A 85 -8.14 11.39 3.99
C ASN A 85 -6.76 11.01 4.58
N ILE A 86 -5.66 11.46 3.95
CA ILE A 86 -4.30 11.03 4.31
C ILE A 86 -3.97 11.27 5.79
N LYS A 87 -4.44 12.37 6.36
CA LYS A 87 -4.20 12.70 7.77
C LYS A 87 -4.83 11.66 8.70
N GLU A 88 -6.11 11.36 8.54
CA GLU A 88 -6.80 10.38 9.39
C GLU A 88 -6.23 8.96 9.24
N ILE A 89 -5.78 8.61 8.02
CA ILE A 89 -5.12 7.33 7.75
C ILE A 89 -3.80 7.24 8.52
N THR A 90 -2.95 8.27 8.41
CA THR A 90 -1.63 8.26 9.04
C THR A 90 -1.67 8.46 10.55
N ASP A 91 -2.70 9.12 11.09
CA ASP A 91 -2.89 9.27 12.53
C ASP A 91 -3.19 7.93 13.23
N MET A 92 -3.69 6.93 12.49
CA MET A 92 -3.90 5.57 13.02
C MET A 92 -2.61 4.76 13.15
N LEU A 93 -1.55 5.13 12.46
CA LEU A 93 -0.29 4.37 12.46
C LEU A 93 0.49 4.62 13.75
N SER A 94 0.70 3.56 14.54
CA SER A 94 1.30 3.63 15.88
C SER A 94 2.82 3.48 15.91
N ASN A 95 3.37 2.84 14.88
CA ASN A 95 4.81 2.63 14.72
C ASN A 95 5.40 3.70 13.78
N GLU A 96 6.26 3.30 12.88
CA GLU A 96 6.73 4.18 11.81
C GLU A 96 5.56 4.59 10.93
N LYS A 97 5.40 5.88 10.68
CA LYS A 97 4.39 6.39 9.74
C LYS A 97 4.89 6.23 8.32
N ILE A 98 4.52 5.12 7.71
CA ILE A 98 4.90 4.78 6.33
C ILE A 98 3.64 4.60 5.50
N ILE A 99 3.61 5.19 4.32
CA ILE A 99 2.58 4.96 3.29
C ILE A 99 3.24 4.52 1.99
N MET A 100 2.48 3.88 1.11
CA MET A 100 2.92 3.55 -0.24
C MET A 100 2.02 4.21 -1.26
N LEU A 101 2.58 5.07 -2.11
CA LEU A 101 1.86 5.64 -3.24
C LEU A 101 1.92 4.67 -4.42
N ASP A 102 0.78 4.14 -4.82
CA ASP A 102 0.61 3.39 -6.06
C ASP A 102 0.16 4.33 -7.18
N HIS A 103 1.12 4.68 -8.05
CA HIS A 103 0.90 5.67 -9.10
C HIS A 103 -0.12 5.19 -10.15
N ASP A 104 -0.03 3.92 -10.54
CA ASP A 104 -0.86 3.37 -11.61
C ASP A 104 -2.31 3.23 -11.16
N ASP A 105 -2.51 2.75 -9.94
CA ASP A 105 -3.85 2.61 -9.38
C ASP A 105 -4.48 3.97 -9.05
N LEU A 106 -3.70 4.93 -8.52
CA LEU A 106 -4.18 6.29 -8.28
C LEU A 106 -4.62 6.96 -9.60
N TYR A 107 -3.78 6.89 -10.66
CA TYR A 107 -4.13 7.45 -11.96
C TYR A 107 -5.37 6.77 -12.56
N SER A 108 -5.42 5.44 -12.54
CA SER A 108 -6.56 4.68 -13.03
C SER A 108 -7.86 5.02 -12.31
N ASN A 109 -7.81 5.24 -10.99
CA ASN A 109 -8.97 5.63 -10.21
C ASN A 109 -9.42 7.07 -10.50
N LEU A 110 -8.49 8.00 -10.76
CA LEU A 110 -8.83 9.35 -11.22
C LEU A 110 -9.60 9.33 -12.55
N ILE A 111 -9.10 8.58 -13.52
CA ILE A 111 -9.76 8.47 -14.83
C ILE A 111 -11.14 7.82 -14.71
N LYS A 112 -11.29 6.77 -13.89
CA LYS A 112 -12.61 6.15 -13.64
C LYS A 112 -13.62 7.10 -13.00
N GLN A 113 -13.15 8.10 -12.25
CA GLN A 113 -13.99 9.14 -11.64
C GLN A 113 -14.23 10.35 -12.57
N ASN A 114 -13.81 10.27 -13.83
CA ASN A 114 -13.84 11.36 -14.83
C ASN A 114 -13.11 12.64 -14.37
N GLU A 115 -12.10 12.48 -13.52
CA GLU A 115 -11.23 13.58 -13.13
C GLU A 115 -10.23 13.91 -14.25
N LYS A 116 -9.80 15.17 -14.31
CA LYS A 116 -8.81 15.59 -15.29
C LYS A 116 -7.43 15.01 -14.96
N PRO A 117 -6.60 14.68 -15.98
CA PRO A 117 -5.24 14.13 -15.76
C PRO A 117 -4.35 15.04 -14.89
N GLU A 118 -4.52 16.36 -14.95
CA GLU A 118 -3.77 17.32 -14.13
C GLU A 118 -3.97 17.10 -12.62
N LYS A 119 -5.12 16.55 -12.24
CA LYS A 119 -5.45 16.20 -10.86
C LYS A 119 -4.48 15.18 -10.26
N PHE A 120 -3.89 14.33 -11.09
CA PHE A 120 -2.89 13.38 -10.65
C PHE A 120 -1.65 14.08 -10.07
N LYS A 121 -1.14 15.11 -10.76
CA LYS A 121 -0.01 15.89 -10.26
C LYS A 121 -0.34 16.64 -8.97
N GLU A 122 -1.56 17.18 -8.85
CA GLU A 122 -2.04 17.83 -7.62
C GLU A 122 -2.05 16.85 -6.45
N CYS A 123 -2.56 15.62 -6.66
CA CYS A 123 -2.56 14.57 -5.64
C CYS A 123 -1.14 14.22 -5.15
N ILE A 124 -0.20 14.06 -6.09
CA ILE A 124 1.19 13.75 -5.75
C ILE A 124 1.84 14.89 -4.97
N ASN A 125 1.64 16.14 -5.40
CA ASN A 125 2.18 17.30 -4.70
C ASN A 125 1.63 17.39 -3.27
N LYS A 126 0.31 17.26 -3.11
CA LYS A 126 -0.36 17.25 -1.80
C LYS A 126 0.19 16.17 -0.88
N LEU A 127 0.38 14.94 -1.39
CA LEU A 127 0.95 13.86 -0.59
C LEU A 127 2.40 14.14 -0.22
N THR A 128 3.19 14.67 -1.14
CA THR A 128 4.61 14.98 -0.89
C THR A 128 4.77 16.06 0.18
N GLU A 129 3.99 17.13 0.11
CA GLU A 129 3.98 18.21 1.11
C GLU A 129 3.51 17.67 2.47
N PHE A 130 2.38 16.97 2.51
CA PHE A 130 1.86 16.36 3.74
C PHE A 130 2.89 15.44 4.40
N CYS A 131 3.51 14.55 3.66
CA CYS A 131 4.50 13.61 4.19
C CYS A 131 5.72 14.32 4.77
N LYS A 132 6.20 15.37 4.10
CA LYS A 132 7.32 16.19 4.57
C LYS A 132 6.98 16.90 5.88
N GLU A 133 5.80 17.52 5.96
CA GLU A 133 5.38 18.29 7.14
C GLU A 133 5.08 17.40 8.36
N ASN A 134 4.65 16.16 8.15
CA ASN A 134 4.20 15.26 9.21
C ASN A 134 5.18 14.10 9.50
N ASN A 135 6.41 14.14 8.97
CA ASN A 135 7.42 13.09 9.10
C ASN A 135 6.89 11.70 8.71
N VAL A 136 6.16 11.63 7.59
CA VAL A 136 5.66 10.39 7.02
C VAL A 136 6.59 9.93 5.91
N VAL A 137 7.03 8.69 5.95
CA VAL A 137 7.81 8.09 4.87
C VAL A 137 6.86 7.68 3.74
N MET A 138 7.10 8.18 2.53
CA MET A 138 6.33 7.80 1.36
C MET A 138 7.14 6.90 0.44
N LEU A 139 6.78 5.61 0.42
CA LEU A 139 7.27 4.66 -0.57
C LEU A 139 6.53 4.91 -1.90
N ARG A 140 7.21 4.68 -3.02
CA ARG A 140 6.60 4.79 -4.35
C ARG A 140 6.75 3.48 -5.09
N THR A 141 5.67 3.01 -5.70
CA THR A 141 5.76 1.85 -6.58
C THR A 141 6.57 2.23 -7.83
N ILE A 142 7.52 1.36 -8.17
CA ILE A 142 8.16 1.41 -9.47
C ILE A 142 7.30 0.56 -10.39
N GLY A 143 6.60 1.18 -11.34
CA GLY A 143 5.74 0.47 -12.27
C GLY A 143 6.52 -0.63 -13.01
N VAL A 144 6.02 -1.86 -12.94
CA VAL A 144 6.52 -2.98 -13.73
C VAL A 144 5.68 -3.04 -15.00
N ILE A 145 6.33 -2.92 -16.16
CA ILE A 145 5.66 -3.12 -17.44
C ILE A 145 5.64 -4.63 -17.71
N PHE A 146 4.44 -5.18 -17.81
CA PHE A 146 4.22 -6.58 -18.20
C PHE A 146 3.97 -6.73 -19.70
N SER A 147 3.66 -5.64 -20.42
CA SER A 147 3.50 -5.62 -21.89
C SER A 147 3.90 -4.24 -22.45
N ASP A 148 4.26 -4.21 -23.73
CA ASP A 148 4.61 -2.97 -24.45
C ASP A 148 3.41 -2.00 -24.62
N GLU A 149 2.20 -2.48 -24.38
CA GLU A 149 0.96 -1.70 -24.47
C GLU A 149 0.64 -0.91 -23.18
N GLU A 150 1.31 -1.21 -22.07
CA GLU A 150 1.10 -0.50 -20.81
C GLU A 150 1.83 0.84 -20.81
N THR A 151 1.08 1.93 -20.87
CA THR A 151 1.62 3.28 -20.70
C THR A 151 1.90 3.54 -19.23
N ARG A 152 3.15 3.83 -18.88
CA ARG A 152 3.53 4.16 -17.50
C ARG A 152 2.98 5.51 -17.08
N THR A 153 2.35 5.56 -15.94
CA THR A 153 1.92 6.83 -15.32
C THR A 153 3.06 7.79 -15.05
N THR A 154 4.30 7.28 -14.89
CA THR A 154 5.52 8.09 -14.81
C THR A 154 5.77 8.96 -16.05
N GLN A 155 5.18 8.65 -17.21
CA GLN A 155 5.26 9.48 -18.40
C GLN A 155 4.46 10.80 -18.27
N TYR A 156 3.47 10.82 -17.38
CA TYR A 156 2.65 11.99 -17.07
C TYR A 156 3.24 12.88 -15.97
N MET A 157 4.40 12.52 -15.44
CA MET A 157 5.09 13.24 -14.36
C MET A 157 6.21 14.17 -14.90
N LYS A 158 6.34 14.30 -16.21
CA LYS A 158 7.32 15.19 -16.86
C LYS A 158 6.82 16.61 -16.98
#